data_077c45eff68811d91f7110ea33155ad9
#
_entry.id   077c45eff68811d91f7110ea33155ad9
#
_cell.length_a   1.000
_cell.length_b   1.000
_cell.length_c   1.000
_cell.angle_alpha   90.00
_cell.angle_beta   90.00
_cell.angle_gamma   90.00
#
_symmetry.space_group_name_H-M   'P 1'
#
loop_
_entity.id
_entity.type
_entity.pdbx_description
1 polymer ?
#
loop_
_entity_poly.entity_id
_entity_poly.type
_entity_poly.pdbx_seq_one_letter_code
_entity_poly.pdbx_strand_id
1 'polypeptide(L)'
;RNVIVEIRAGVGGEESALFAHSLYRMYTMYADAWRWKTEVMNLNETELGGVKEISFLIQGDGAYSRLKFESGVHRVQRVPETEAGGRIHTSTATVAVLPEVDPVEFHIDLKDVQIDTFRSSGAGGQKVNKTSSAIRVTHLPTGMVVECQDERSQYKNKDRALSILASRLYDIEQQKQADAIASERRSQVGTGMRNERIRT
;
A
#
# COMPACT_ATOMS: atom_id res chain seq x y z
N ARG A 1 -18.31 1.42 -1.96
CA ARG A 1 -16.93 0.93 -1.84
C ARG A 1 -16.58 0.65 -0.40
N ASN A 2 -15.83 -0.40 -0.18
CA ASN A 2 -15.19 -0.67 1.10
C ASN A 2 -14.08 0.33 1.37
N VAL A 3 -13.72 0.49 2.62
CA VAL A 3 -12.76 1.50 3.04
C VAL A 3 -11.74 0.90 4.01
N ILE A 4 -10.50 1.34 3.89
CA ILE A 4 -9.45 1.06 4.85
C ILE A 4 -9.24 2.33 5.67
N VAL A 5 -9.38 2.20 6.99
CA VAL A 5 -9.14 3.28 7.94
C VAL A 5 -7.85 2.99 8.69
N GLU A 6 -6.96 3.97 8.70
CA GLU A 6 -5.69 3.91 9.41
C GLU A 6 -5.66 4.99 10.47
N ILE A 7 -5.45 4.61 11.72
CA ILE A 7 -5.36 5.54 12.85
C ILE A 7 -3.97 5.42 13.46
N ARG A 8 -3.32 6.56 13.64
CA ARG A 8 -2.01 6.65 14.31
C ARG A 8 -2.08 7.62 15.47
N ALA A 9 -1.46 7.25 16.57
CA ALA A 9 -1.22 8.18 17.68
C ALA A 9 -0.30 9.32 17.19
N GLY A 10 -0.68 10.53 17.52
CA GLY A 10 0.08 11.73 17.18
C GLY A 10 0.82 12.30 18.39
N VAL A 11 0.65 13.60 18.63
CA VAL A 11 1.26 14.30 19.75
C VAL A 11 0.51 14.02 21.04
N GLY A 12 1.21 13.67 22.12
CA GLY A 12 0.63 13.49 23.45
C GLY A 12 1.01 12.18 24.15
N GLY A 13 2.04 11.47 23.69
CA GLY A 13 2.55 10.26 24.34
C GLY A 13 1.49 9.16 24.47
N GLU A 14 1.42 8.52 25.64
CA GLU A 14 0.47 7.43 25.91
C GLU A 14 -0.99 7.87 25.76
N GLU A 15 -1.34 9.09 26.15
CA GLU A 15 -2.72 9.60 26.00
C GLU A 15 -3.13 9.69 24.51
N SER A 16 -2.22 10.02 23.62
CA SER A 16 -2.51 9.99 22.18
C SER A 16 -2.82 8.57 21.68
N ALA A 17 -2.15 7.56 22.23
CA ALA A 17 -2.41 6.17 21.92
C ALA A 17 -3.76 5.69 22.48
N LEU A 18 -4.13 6.12 23.67
CA LEU A 18 -5.45 5.86 24.26
C LEU A 18 -6.55 6.57 23.47
N PHE A 19 -6.31 7.77 23.00
CA PHE A 19 -7.24 8.48 22.12
C PHE A 19 -7.40 7.79 20.77
N ALA A 20 -6.31 7.30 20.18
CA ALA A 20 -6.39 6.51 18.95
C ALA A 20 -7.25 5.25 19.11
N HIS A 21 -7.14 4.57 20.26
CA HIS A 21 -8.01 3.45 20.61
C HIS A 21 -9.48 3.87 20.71
N SER A 22 -9.74 5.03 21.31
CA SER A 22 -11.10 5.56 21.42
C SER A 22 -11.71 5.87 20.06
N LEU A 23 -10.92 6.42 19.13
CA LEU A 23 -11.37 6.64 17.74
C LEU A 23 -11.68 5.33 17.02
N TYR A 24 -10.81 4.34 17.17
CA TYR A 24 -11.07 3.00 16.61
C TYR A 24 -12.39 2.43 17.11
N ARG A 25 -12.61 2.48 18.41
CA ARG A 25 -13.86 2.03 19.01
C ARG A 25 -15.07 2.80 18.47
N MET A 26 -14.96 4.11 18.34
CA MET A 26 -16.02 4.96 17.77
C MET A 26 -16.39 4.51 16.35
N TYR A 27 -15.40 4.30 15.50
CA TYR A 27 -15.66 3.88 14.13
C TYR A 27 -16.23 2.47 14.03
N THR A 28 -15.79 1.55 14.88
CA THR A 28 -16.35 0.19 14.90
C THR A 28 -17.80 0.17 15.37
N MET A 29 -18.13 0.96 16.37
CA MET A 29 -19.53 1.12 16.82
C MET A 29 -20.40 1.77 15.75
N TYR A 30 -19.89 2.75 15.04
CA TYR A 30 -20.59 3.36 13.91
C TYR A 30 -20.82 2.34 12.79
N ALA A 31 -19.80 1.56 12.45
CA ALA A 31 -19.91 0.51 11.44
C ALA A 31 -20.95 -0.54 11.83
N ASP A 32 -20.97 -0.96 13.10
CA ASP A 32 -21.95 -1.91 13.62
C ASP A 32 -23.38 -1.37 13.49
N ALA A 33 -23.60 -0.10 13.78
CA ALA A 33 -24.91 0.55 13.64
C ALA A 33 -25.43 0.52 12.18
N TRP A 34 -24.53 0.56 11.21
CA TRP A 34 -24.84 0.41 9.80
C TRP A 34 -24.82 -1.03 9.31
N ARG A 35 -24.54 -2.00 10.19
CA ARG A 35 -24.39 -3.43 9.86
C ARG A 35 -23.26 -3.68 8.86
N TRP A 36 -22.23 -2.85 8.89
CA TRP A 36 -21.00 -3.07 8.15
C TRP A 36 -20.07 -4.01 8.91
N LYS A 37 -19.29 -4.81 8.18
CA LYS A 37 -18.27 -5.66 8.77
C LYS A 37 -16.98 -4.90 8.94
N THR A 38 -16.28 -5.16 10.05
CA THR A 38 -14.95 -4.63 10.32
C THR A 38 -13.95 -5.75 10.50
N GLU A 39 -12.75 -5.56 9.97
CA GLU A 39 -11.64 -6.51 10.07
C GLU A 39 -10.35 -5.77 10.34
N VAL A 40 -9.65 -6.13 11.41
CA VAL A 40 -8.33 -5.56 11.72
C VAL A 40 -7.30 -6.16 10.78
N MET A 41 -6.57 -5.30 10.07
CA MET A 41 -5.50 -5.69 9.15
C MET A 41 -4.13 -5.63 9.80
N ASN A 42 -3.89 -4.59 10.62
CA ASN A 42 -2.63 -4.39 11.33
C ASN A 42 -2.91 -3.67 12.64
N LEU A 43 -2.24 -4.09 13.71
CA LEU A 43 -2.40 -3.52 15.05
C LEU A 43 -1.05 -3.46 15.75
N ASN A 44 -0.70 -2.28 16.25
CA ASN A 44 0.44 -2.05 17.14
C ASN A 44 -0.07 -1.40 18.41
N GLU A 45 -0.21 -2.20 19.47
CA GLU A 45 -0.72 -1.76 20.78
C GLU A 45 0.40 -1.26 21.70
N THR A 46 0.00 -0.44 22.69
CA THR A 46 0.84 -0.07 23.82
C THR A 46 0.54 -0.97 25.03
N GLU A 47 1.46 -0.98 26.01
CA GLU A 47 1.29 -1.78 27.24
C GLU A 47 0.07 -1.37 28.07
N LEU A 48 -0.36 -0.11 27.98
CA LEU A 48 -1.49 0.44 28.73
C LEU A 48 -2.82 0.37 27.97
N GLY A 49 -2.90 -0.44 26.92
CA GLY A 49 -4.12 -0.61 26.15
C GLY A 49 -4.40 0.46 25.11
N GLY A 50 -3.43 1.34 24.86
CA GLY A 50 -3.49 2.30 23.76
C GLY A 50 -3.10 1.67 22.42
N VAL A 51 -3.23 2.44 21.37
CA VAL A 51 -2.91 2.02 19.99
C VAL A 51 -1.93 3.02 19.41
N LYS A 52 -0.73 2.56 19.06
CA LYS A 52 0.23 3.38 18.29
C LYS A 52 -0.23 3.52 16.85
N GLU A 53 -0.66 2.42 16.27
CA GLU A 53 -1.13 2.34 14.90
C GLU A 53 -2.13 1.19 14.77
N ILE A 54 -3.20 1.43 14.05
CA ILE A 54 -4.15 0.41 13.64
C ILE A 54 -4.63 0.70 12.22
N SER A 55 -4.72 -0.35 11.40
CA SER A 55 -5.44 -0.31 10.13
C SER A 55 -6.51 -1.39 10.12
N PHE A 56 -7.70 -1.02 9.67
CA PHE A 56 -8.83 -1.92 9.61
C PHE A 56 -9.70 -1.66 8.38
N LEU A 57 -10.25 -2.73 7.86
CA LEU A 57 -11.16 -2.71 6.72
C LEU A 57 -12.59 -2.58 7.24
N ILE A 58 -13.36 -1.69 6.64
CA ILE A 58 -14.80 -1.59 6.83
C ILE A 58 -15.49 -1.96 5.53
N GLN A 59 -16.27 -3.02 5.57
CA GLN A 59 -16.98 -3.56 4.41
C GLN A 59 -18.45 -3.24 4.52
N GLY A 60 -18.96 -2.46 3.58
CA GLY A 60 -20.35 -2.11 3.55
C GLY A 60 -20.71 -1.08 2.49
N ASP A 61 -21.96 -1.06 2.14
CA ASP A 61 -22.49 -0.15 1.13
C ASP A 61 -22.44 1.29 1.64
N GLY A 62 -21.79 2.17 0.89
CA GLY A 62 -21.64 3.57 1.26
C GLY A 62 -20.60 3.86 2.34
N ALA A 63 -19.80 2.87 2.77
CA ALA A 63 -18.82 3.05 3.82
C ALA A 63 -17.80 4.16 3.48
N TYR A 64 -17.23 4.13 2.30
CA TYR A 64 -16.28 5.16 1.88
C TYR A 64 -16.93 6.54 1.76
N SER A 65 -18.09 6.64 1.16
CA SER A 65 -18.78 7.93 0.96
C SER A 65 -19.13 8.63 2.27
N ARG A 66 -19.37 7.87 3.34
CA ARG A 66 -19.64 8.41 4.67
C ARG A 66 -18.37 8.75 5.44
N LEU A 67 -17.36 7.88 5.39
CA LEU A 67 -16.17 8.01 6.22
C LEU A 67 -15.06 8.86 5.58
N LYS A 68 -15.13 9.17 4.31
CA LYS A 68 -14.09 9.97 3.61
C LYS A 68 -13.82 11.33 4.26
N PHE A 69 -14.79 11.89 4.96
CA PHE A 69 -14.67 13.18 5.64
C PHE A 69 -13.94 13.08 7.00
N GLU A 70 -13.70 11.88 7.48
CA GLU A 70 -13.00 11.64 8.74
C GLU A 70 -11.48 11.70 8.62
N SER A 71 -10.95 11.79 7.41
CA SER A 71 -9.51 11.89 7.17
C SER A 71 -8.93 13.19 7.69
N GLY A 72 -7.81 13.11 8.39
CA GLY A 72 -7.11 14.28 8.92
C GLY A 72 -6.64 14.09 10.35
N VAL A 73 -6.35 15.20 11.02
CA VAL A 73 -5.90 15.24 12.41
C VAL A 73 -7.09 15.45 13.34
N HIS A 74 -7.28 14.51 14.26
CA HIS A 74 -8.27 14.62 15.34
C HIS A 74 -7.57 15.04 16.62
N ARG A 75 -8.18 15.93 17.36
CA ARG A 75 -7.65 16.48 18.62
C ARG A 75 -8.60 16.21 19.77
N VAL A 76 -8.07 15.87 20.92
CA VAL A 76 -8.83 15.75 22.16
C VAL A 76 -8.21 16.64 23.23
N GLN A 77 -9.07 17.28 24.00
CA GLN A 77 -8.72 18.06 25.19
C GLN A 77 -9.49 17.47 26.37
N ARG A 78 -8.76 16.75 27.22
CA ARG A 78 -9.33 16.08 28.39
C ARG A 78 -8.27 15.89 29.47
N VAL A 79 -8.70 15.57 30.66
CA VAL A 79 -7.81 15.08 31.69
C VAL A 79 -7.48 13.62 31.36
N PRO A 80 -6.22 13.29 31.07
CA PRO A 80 -5.84 11.91 30.74
C PRO A 80 -6.02 10.97 31.93
N GLU A 81 -6.32 9.71 31.64
CA GLU A 81 -6.33 8.66 32.67
C GLU A 81 -4.95 8.48 33.34
N THR A 82 -3.90 8.84 32.64
CA THR A 82 -2.51 8.79 33.11
C THR A 82 -2.09 10.02 33.95
N GLU A 83 -2.95 11.03 34.08
CA GLU A 83 -2.64 12.30 34.78
C GLU A 83 -3.17 12.26 36.20
N ALA A 84 -2.26 12.32 37.19
CA ALA A 84 -2.63 12.31 38.60
C ALA A 84 -3.06 13.69 39.15
N GLY A 85 -2.67 14.76 38.48
CA GLY A 85 -2.89 16.15 38.95
C GLY A 85 -4.17 16.82 38.44
N GLY A 86 -5.02 16.13 37.69
CA GLY A 86 -6.28 16.66 37.16
C GLY A 86 -6.11 17.73 36.07
N ARG A 87 -4.94 17.84 35.44
CA ARG A 87 -4.65 18.83 34.41
C ARG A 87 -5.18 18.37 33.04
N ILE A 88 -5.74 19.32 32.31
CA ILE A 88 -6.18 19.06 30.91
C ILE A 88 -4.97 19.02 30.01
N HIS A 89 -4.86 17.92 29.22
CA HIS A 89 -3.86 17.77 28.18
C HIS A 89 -4.52 17.79 26.81
N THR A 90 -3.77 18.20 25.81
CA THR A 90 -4.19 18.17 24.40
C THR A 90 -3.40 17.11 23.66
N SER A 91 -4.09 16.14 23.10
CA SER A 91 -3.50 15.05 22.33
C SER A 91 -4.10 14.96 20.94
N THR A 92 -3.37 14.39 20.01
CA THR A 92 -3.82 14.21 18.63
C THR A 92 -3.69 12.76 18.18
N ALA A 93 -4.52 12.39 17.23
CA ALA A 93 -4.37 11.18 16.44
C ALA A 93 -4.67 11.52 14.98
N THR A 94 -4.02 10.84 14.07
CA THR A 94 -4.26 11.00 12.62
C THR A 94 -5.14 9.87 12.11
N VAL A 95 -6.05 10.21 11.21
CA VAL A 95 -6.94 9.26 10.55
C VAL A 95 -6.73 9.39 9.05
N ALA A 96 -6.36 8.29 8.40
CA ALA A 96 -6.36 8.18 6.94
C ALA A 96 -7.52 7.29 6.51
N VAL A 97 -8.26 7.72 5.51
CA VAL A 97 -9.41 7.00 4.96
C VAL A 97 -9.14 6.75 3.48
N LEU A 98 -8.90 5.50 3.14
CA LEU A 98 -8.50 5.07 1.82
C LEU A 98 -9.55 4.11 1.24
N PRO A 99 -9.98 4.29 -0.02
CA PRO A 99 -10.85 3.29 -0.64
C PRO A 99 -10.09 1.97 -0.79
N GLU A 100 -10.78 0.85 -0.58
CA GLU A 100 -10.23 -0.45 -0.96
C GLU A 100 -10.05 -0.47 -2.48
N VAL A 101 -8.85 -0.81 -2.92
CA VAL A 101 -8.51 -0.88 -4.34
C VAL A 101 -8.39 -2.34 -4.76
N ASP A 102 -8.73 -2.62 -6.01
CA ASP A 102 -8.56 -3.95 -6.58
C ASP A 102 -7.07 -4.29 -6.72
N PRO A 103 -6.72 -5.59 -6.63
CA PRO A 103 -5.37 -6.03 -6.92
C PRO A 103 -4.93 -5.57 -8.31
N VAL A 104 -3.65 -5.24 -8.44
CA VAL A 104 -3.08 -4.89 -9.75
C VAL A 104 -3.16 -6.11 -10.67
N GLU A 105 -3.81 -5.94 -11.81
CA GLU A 105 -3.80 -6.90 -12.90
C GLU A 105 -2.96 -6.35 -14.04
N PHE A 106 -2.03 -7.15 -14.52
CA PHE A 106 -1.18 -6.78 -15.65
C PHE A 106 -1.07 -7.95 -16.62
N HIS A 107 -1.48 -7.71 -17.85
CA HIS A 107 -1.33 -8.66 -18.95
C HIS A 107 -0.47 -8.03 -20.05
N ILE A 108 0.54 -8.76 -20.52
CA ILE A 108 1.33 -8.34 -21.68
C ILE A 108 0.48 -8.51 -22.93
N ASP A 109 0.30 -7.40 -23.68
CA ASP A 109 -0.18 -7.48 -25.04
C ASP A 109 1.00 -7.78 -25.98
N LEU A 110 0.95 -8.90 -26.67
CA LEU A 110 2.00 -9.32 -27.60
C LEU A 110 2.23 -8.32 -28.75
N LYS A 111 1.25 -7.47 -29.05
CA LYS A 111 1.40 -6.39 -30.03
C LYS A 111 2.39 -5.31 -29.57
N ASP A 112 2.58 -5.17 -28.27
CA ASP A 112 3.48 -4.20 -27.65
C ASP A 112 4.89 -4.75 -27.46
N VAL A 113 5.16 -5.99 -27.87
CA VAL A 113 6.43 -6.67 -27.65
C VAL A 113 7.11 -6.95 -28.99
N GLN A 114 8.34 -6.49 -29.13
CA GLN A 114 9.23 -6.85 -30.21
C GLN A 114 10.13 -8.00 -29.77
N ILE A 115 10.18 -9.08 -30.58
CA ILE A 115 10.96 -10.28 -30.30
C ILE A 115 12.03 -10.40 -31.35
N ASP A 116 13.30 -10.36 -30.90
CA ASP A 116 14.46 -10.54 -31.77
C ASP A 116 15.25 -11.78 -31.36
N THR A 117 15.79 -12.45 -32.33
CA THR A 117 16.71 -13.56 -32.13
C THR A 117 18.13 -13.08 -32.36
N PHE A 118 19.07 -13.54 -31.53
CA PHE A 118 20.49 -13.23 -31.72
C PHE A 118 21.36 -14.42 -31.32
N ARG A 119 22.64 -14.34 -31.65
CA ARG A 119 23.60 -15.37 -31.27
C ARG A 119 24.10 -15.15 -29.86
N SER A 120 24.04 -16.18 -29.01
CA SER A 120 24.61 -16.12 -27.68
C SER A 120 26.11 -15.83 -27.71
N SER A 121 26.55 -14.84 -26.96
CA SER A 121 27.98 -14.55 -26.74
C SER A 121 28.47 -15.33 -25.51
N GLY A 122 29.17 -16.44 -25.78
CA GLY A 122 29.86 -17.20 -24.71
C GLY A 122 31.36 -16.97 -24.77
N ALA A 123 31.98 -16.59 -23.69
CA ALA A 123 33.42 -16.58 -23.53
C ALA A 123 33.93 -18.02 -23.34
N GLY A 124 34.16 -18.73 -24.43
CA GLY A 124 34.69 -20.08 -24.37
C GLY A 124 35.28 -20.47 -25.71
N GLY A 125 36.59 -20.53 -25.78
CA GLY A 125 37.41 -20.79 -26.99
C GLY A 125 37.32 -22.18 -27.58
N GLN A 126 36.19 -22.82 -27.64
CA GLN A 126 35.97 -24.02 -28.39
C GLN A 126 34.71 -23.86 -29.26
N LYS A 127 34.73 -24.46 -30.46
CA LYS A 127 33.64 -24.45 -31.43
C LYS A 127 32.31 -24.86 -30.80
N VAL A 128 31.71 -23.97 -30.04
CA VAL A 128 30.33 -24.09 -29.66
C VAL A 128 29.53 -23.76 -30.93
N ASN A 129 28.69 -24.69 -31.41
CA ASN A 129 27.72 -24.43 -32.42
C ASN A 129 26.93 -23.18 -31.99
N LYS A 130 27.20 -22.07 -32.65
CA LYS A 130 26.51 -20.81 -32.41
C LYS A 130 25.11 -20.93 -32.97
N THR A 131 24.26 -21.66 -32.25
CA THR A 131 22.83 -21.67 -32.50
C THR A 131 22.26 -20.32 -32.12
N SER A 132 21.53 -19.65 -32.99
CA SER A 132 20.84 -18.39 -32.71
C SER A 132 19.60 -18.66 -31.88
N SER A 133 19.82 -19.19 -30.65
CA SER A 133 18.76 -19.55 -29.71
C SER A 133 18.47 -18.43 -28.69
N ALA A 134 19.34 -17.44 -28.61
CA ALA A 134 19.16 -16.31 -27.70
C ALA A 134 18.02 -15.41 -28.19
N ILE A 135 17.20 -14.97 -27.24
CA ILE A 135 16.02 -14.13 -27.47
C ILE A 135 16.16 -12.81 -26.72
N ARG A 136 15.82 -11.74 -27.41
CA ARG A 136 15.62 -10.42 -26.83
C ARG A 136 14.17 -10.03 -27.01
N VAL A 137 13.48 -9.71 -25.92
CA VAL A 137 12.14 -9.14 -25.94
C VAL A 137 12.20 -7.68 -25.51
N THR A 138 11.55 -6.81 -26.26
CA THR A 138 11.47 -5.37 -25.96
C THR A 138 10.02 -4.99 -25.82
N HIS A 139 9.67 -4.45 -24.67
CA HIS A 139 8.35 -3.87 -24.45
C HIS A 139 8.35 -2.43 -24.97
N LEU A 140 7.72 -2.20 -26.10
CA LEU A 140 7.77 -0.94 -26.84
C LEU A 140 7.27 0.27 -26.02
N PRO A 141 6.14 0.17 -25.28
CA PRO A 141 5.66 1.32 -24.51
C PRO A 141 6.60 1.79 -23.40
N THR A 142 7.34 0.88 -22.76
CA THR A 142 8.25 1.21 -21.65
C THR A 142 9.72 1.24 -22.05
N GLY A 143 10.06 0.66 -23.18
CA GLY A 143 11.45 0.46 -23.62
C GLY A 143 12.20 -0.61 -22.82
N MET A 144 11.52 -1.37 -21.95
CA MET A 144 12.15 -2.42 -21.16
C MET A 144 12.59 -3.59 -22.06
N VAL A 145 13.83 -4.04 -21.85
CA VAL A 145 14.44 -5.12 -22.62
C VAL A 145 14.79 -6.27 -21.69
N VAL A 146 14.44 -7.48 -22.09
CA VAL A 146 14.84 -8.73 -21.42
C VAL A 146 15.49 -9.66 -22.43
N GLU A 147 16.66 -10.17 -22.08
CA GLU A 147 17.40 -11.14 -22.88
C GLU A 147 17.45 -12.48 -22.16
N CYS A 148 17.30 -13.57 -22.90
CA CYS A 148 17.42 -14.92 -22.38
C CYS A 148 18.20 -15.80 -23.36
N GLN A 149 19.25 -16.45 -22.86
CA GLN A 149 20.11 -17.36 -23.64
C GLN A 149 20.47 -18.64 -22.88
N ASP A 150 19.81 -18.88 -21.75
CA ASP A 150 20.16 -19.99 -20.83
C ASP A 150 19.77 -21.36 -21.37
N GLU A 151 18.78 -21.41 -22.25
CA GLU A 151 18.29 -22.65 -22.85
C GLU A 151 18.80 -22.80 -24.25
N ARG A 152 18.90 -24.08 -24.72
CA ARG A 152 19.26 -24.39 -26.11
C ARG A 152 18.10 -24.17 -27.08
N SER A 153 16.88 -24.19 -26.57
CA SER A 153 15.67 -24.00 -27.37
C SER A 153 15.30 -22.50 -27.42
N GLN A 154 15.21 -21.98 -28.64
CA GLN A 154 14.72 -20.64 -28.91
C GLN A 154 13.33 -20.40 -28.32
N TYR A 155 12.45 -21.40 -28.43
CA TYR A 155 11.10 -21.33 -27.92
C TYR A 155 11.05 -21.20 -26.39
N LYS A 156 11.89 -22.00 -25.69
CA LYS A 156 12.00 -21.91 -24.23
C LYS A 156 12.58 -20.56 -23.75
N ASN A 157 13.56 -20.04 -24.48
CA ASN A 157 14.13 -18.72 -24.18
C ASN A 157 13.10 -17.61 -24.37
N LYS A 158 12.26 -17.70 -25.39
CA LYS A 158 11.15 -16.76 -25.64
C LYS A 158 10.15 -16.77 -24.49
N ASP A 159 9.67 -17.94 -24.08
CA ASP A 159 8.72 -18.08 -22.99
C ASP A 159 9.28 -17.53 -21.68
N ARG A 160 10.54 -17.85 -21.39
CA ARG A 160 11.22 -17.37 -20.20
C ARG A 160 11.42 -15.86 -20.21
N ALA A 161 11.84 -15.29 -21.33
CA ALA A 161 12.02 -13.85 -21.48
C ALA A 161 10.68 -13.10 -21.32
N LEU A 162 9.61 -13.60 -21.90
CA LEU A 162 8.26 -13.03 -21.74
C LEU A 162 7.77 -13.12 -20.29
N SER A 163 8.02 -14.24 -19.62
CA SER A 163 7.67 -14.42 -18.22
C SER A 163 8.41 -13.44 -17.31
N ILE A 164 9.70 -13.25 -17.54
CA ILE A 164 10.52 -12.28 -16.77
C ILE A 164 10.04 -10.86 -17.05
N LEU A 165 9.75 -10.52 -18.30
CA LEU A 165 9.22 -9.21 -18.68
C LEU A 165 7.88 -8.94 -17.98
N ALA A 166 6.96 -9.91 -18.01
CA ALA A 166 5.66 -9.81 -17.33
C ALA A 166 5.81 -9.54 -15.84
N SER A 167 6.70 -10.27 -15.19
CA SER A 167 6.98 -10.13 -13.76
C SER A 167 7.52 -8.73 -13.42
N ARG A 168 8.47 -8.23 -14.20
CA ARG A 168 9.05 -6.88 -13.99
C ARG A 168 8.04 -5.77 -14.23
N LEU A 169 7.20 -5.89 -15.26
CA LEU A 169 6.15 -4.89 -15.53
C LEU A 169 5.06 -4.91 -14.46
N TYR A 170 4.70 -6.09 -13.96
CA TYR A 170 3.79 -6.23 -12.84
C TYR A 170 4.32 -5.54 -11.58
N ASP A 171 5.60 -5.72 -11.25
CA ASP A 171 6.24 -5.07 -10.11
C ASP A 171 6.21 -3.54 -10.24
N ILE A 172 6.43 -3.01 -11.44
CA ILE A 172 6.34 -1.57 -11.71
C ILE A 172 4.91 -1.06 -11.46
N GLU A 173 3.89 -1.77 -11.94
CA GLU A 173 2.49 -1.36 -11.72
C GLU A 173 2.09 -1.44 -10.24
N GLN A 174 2.55 -2.48 -9.53
CA GLN A 174 2.36 -2.56 -8.07
C GLN A 174 3.02 -1.39 -7.35
N GLN A 175 4.25 -1.03 -7.73
CA GLN A 175 4.97 0.10 -7.12
C GLN A 175 4.26 1.43 -7.38
N LYS A 176 3.74 1.65 -8.58
CA LYS A 176 2.95 2.84 -8.90
C LYS A 176 1.69 2.94 -8.02
N GLN A 177 0.98 1.83 -7.84
CA GLN A 177 -0.20 1.79 -6.97
C GLN A 177 0.18 2.08 -5.52
N ALA A 178 1.25 1.46 -5.01
CA ALA A 178 1.74 1.69 -3.66
C ALA A 178 2.16 3.14 -3.43
N ASP A 179 2.84 3.77 -4.40
CA ASP A 179 3.26 5.16 -4.34
C ASP A 179 2.06 6.13 -4.35
N ALA A 180 1.05 5.85 -5.16
CA ALA A 180 -0.18 6.63 -5.21
C ALA A 180 -0.92 6.58 -3.86
N ILE A 181 -1.06 5.41 -3.26
CA ILE A 181 -1.67 5.22 -1.93
C ILE A 181 -0.86 5.93 -0.85
N ALA A 182 0.47 5.80 -0.88
CA ALA A 182 1.35 6.47 0.07
C ALA A 182 1.27 8.00 -0.04
N SER A 183 1.15 8.53 -1.24
CA SER A 183 0.97 9.97 -1.49
C SER A 183 -0.38 10.46 -0.96
N GLU A 184 -1.44 9.72 -1.22
CA GLU A 184 -2.78 10.04 -0.71
C GLU A 184 -2.81 10.02 0.82
N ARG A 185 -2.24 9.00 1.44
CA ARG A 185 -2.11 8.91 2.90
C ARG A 185 -1.39 10.12 3.48
N ARG A 186 -0.26 10.51 2.91
CA ARG A 186 0.51 11.69 3.37
C ARG A 186 -0.29 12.98 3.26
N SER A 187 -1.04 13.16 2.18
CA SER A 187 -1.86 14.37 2.00
C SER A 187 -2.99 14.47 3.03
N GLN A 188 -3.51 13.33 3.48
CA GLN A 188 -4.59 13.29 4.48
C GLN A 188 -4.10 13.58 5.91
N VAL A 189 -2.96 13.01 6.30
CA VAL A 189 -2.51 13.06 7.70
C VAL A 189 -1.56 14.22 8.03
N GLY A 190 -0.92 14.83 7.03
CA GLY A 190 0.04 15.90 7.24
C GLY A 190 1.15 15.51 8.22
N THR A 191 1.48 16.40 9.15
CA THR A 191 2.49 16.15 10.20
C THR A 191 1.89 15.65 11.52
N GLY A 192 0.56 15.61 11.64
CA GLY A 192 -0.14 15.23 12.87
C GLY A 192 -0.07 16.26 13.99
N MET A 193 0.32 17.49 13.70
CA MET A 193 0.43 18.55 14.68
C MET A 193 -0.94 19.08 15.11
N ARG A 194 -1.01 19.64 16.35
CA ARG A 194 -2.26 20.13 16.96
C ARG A 194 -2.98 21.21 16.15
N ASN A 195 -2.24 22.01 15.40
CA ASN A 195 -2.80 23.10 14.59
C ASN A 195 -3.43 22.61 13.27
N GLU A 196 -3.13 21.40 12.84
CA GLU A 196 -3.68 20.81 11.61
C GLU A 196 -5.05 20.13 11.80
N ARG A 197 -5.61 20.21 12.98
CA ARG A 197 -6.84 19.51 13.33
C ARG A 197 -8.00 19.82 12.39
N ILE A 198 -8.79 18.79 12.10
CA ILE A 198 -10.09 18.91 11.44
C ILE A 198 -11.24 18.93 12.47
N ARG A 199 -10.99 18.40 13.67
CA ARG A 199 -11.97 18.25 14.76
C ARG A 199 -11.27 18.31 16.11
N THR A 200 -11.97 18.84 17.09
CA THR A 200 -11.60 18.77 18.50
C THR A 200 -12.73 18.17 19.30
#